data_a02b635abafdc37fc981d466a152701c
#
_entry.id   a02b635abafdc37fc981d466a152701c
#
_cell.length_a   1.000
_cell.length_b   1.000
_cell.length_c   1.000
_cell.angle_alpha   90.00
_cell.angle_beta   90.00
_cell.angle_gamma   90.00
#
_symmetry.space_group_name_H-M   'P 1'
#
loop_
_entity.id
_entity.type
_entity.pdbx_description
1 polymer ?
#
loop_
_entity_poly.entity_id
_entity_poly.type
_entity_poly.pdbx_seq_one_letter_code
_entity_poly.pdbx_strand_id
1 'polypeptide(L)'
;MAFSTKHIKLSLLVAVALSMTVWLALGAVAEQANSGGILAGESRIADDDYVGTEVCAACHEAQFKNFEGTKHGKLHTVASWKGKVVGCESCHGPGKAHVESSGDITKIIGFKRLNSKATAETCLSCHAGKENHNNFRRGEHWRNNIGCTDCHSPHGPGPEKFKNGSITFVGDVAAQKPGQATKAMLRQNEPQLCMACHTETKAQFSKPFHHKVLEGAMNCSDCHNPHGGFEQKQAKLAVGADAACVKCHSNKQGPFVFEHAPLKIEGCAACHTPHGSANPKMLKRSSVRQLCLECHSSITDQFAPDVPSFHNQAVLRYQNCTICHSAIHGSNSSSTFFR
;
A
#
# COMPACT_ATOMS: atom_id res chain seq x y z
N MET A 1 17.69 19.31 -65.53
CA MET A 1 18.74 18.74 -64.68
C MET A 1 18.08 17.72 -63.76
N ALA A 2 18.23 16.45 -64.06
CA ALA A 2 17.59 15.36 -63.27
C ALA A 2 18.58 14.91 -62.21
N PHE A 3 18.33 15.23 -60.96
CA PHE A 3 19.09 14.71 -59.82
C PHE A 3 18.74 13.25 -59.63
N SER A 4 19.75 12.39 -59.67
CA SER A 4 19.61 10.93 -59.59
C SER A 4 19.02 10.49 -58.25
N THR A 5 17.89 9.82 -58.28
CA THR A 5 17.17 9.23 -57.11
C THR A 5 17.99 8.22 -56.31
N LYS A 6 19.11 7.74 -56.85
CA LYS A 6 20.03 6.80 -56.15
C LYS A 6 20.81 7.49 -55.02
N HIS A 7 21.25 8.75 -55.20
CA HIS A 7 22.00 9.45 -54.14
C HIS A 7 21.13 9.86 -52.95
N ILE A 8 19.84 10.14 -53.19
CA ILE A 8 18.89 10.49 -52.10
C ILE A 8 18.60 9.25 -51.22
N LYS A 9 18.44 8.08 -51.84
CA LYS A 9 18.21 6.85 -51.06
C LYS A 9 19.40 6.42 -50.21
N LEU A 10 20.64 6.59 -50.71
CA LEU A 10 21.85 6.28 -49.97
C LEU A 10 22.08 7.25 -48.81
N SER A 11 21.84 8.51 -48.98
CA SER A 11 21.95 9.53 -47.93
C SER A 11 20.90 9.33 -46.80
N LEU A 12 19.67 8.91 -47.14
CA LEU A 12 18.66 8.59 -46.14
C LEU A 12 19.02 7.32 -45.31
N LEU A 13 19.56 6.30 -45.95
CA LEU A 13 20.00 5.07 -45.28
C LEU A 13 21.17 5.31 -44.30
N VAL A 14 22.12 6.15 -44.69
CA VAL A 14 23.25 6.54 -43.82
C VAL A 14 22.79 7.40 -42.66
N ALA A 15 21.83 8.30 -42.85
CA ALA A 15 21.27 9.14 -41.78
C ALA A 15 20.46 8.30 -40.75
N VAL A 16 19.69 7.30 -41.21
CA VAL A 16 18.95 6.37 -40.32
C VAL A 16 19.90 5.45 -39.56
N ALA A 17 20.95 4.94 -40.18
CA ALA A 17 21.94 4.12 -39.50
C ALA A 17 22.72 4.91 -38.44
N LEU A 18 23.11 6.17 -38.73
CA LEU A 18 23.77 7.03 -37.74
C LEU A 18 22.82 7.44 -36.58
N SER A 19 21.53 7.66 -36.83
CA SER A 19 20.57 7.95 -35.75
C SER A 19 20.32 6.73 -34.85
N MET A 20 20.27 5.52 -35.39
CA MET A 20 20.14 4.31 -34.62
C MET A 20 21.37 4.02 -33.75
N THR A 21 22.58 4.27 -34.24
CA THR A 21 23.80 4.07 -33.43
C THR A 21 23.91 5.08 -32.28
N VAL A 22 23.48 6.34 -32.50
CA VAL A 22 23.43 7.37 -31.44
C VAL A 22 22.36 7.04 -30.40
N TRP A 23 21.23 6.49 -30.81
CA TRP A 23 20.18 6.06 -29.88
C TRP A 23 20.62 4.87 -29.04
N LEU A 24 21.30 3.91 -29.62
CA LEU A 24 21.87 2.75 -28.89
C LEU A 24 22.99 3.17 -27.93
N ALA A 25 23.81 4.13 -28.31
CA ALA A 25 24.86 4.65 -27.43
C ALA A 25 24.33 5.49 -26.27
N LEU A 26 23.29 6.31 -26.49
CA LEU A 26 22.62 7.08 -25.43
C LEU A 26 21.80 6.18 -24.51
N GLY A 27 21.20 5.09 -25.00
CA GLY A 27 20.51 4.10 -24.20
C GLY A 27 21.44 3.36 -23.23
N ALA A 28 22.65 3.01 -23.71
CA ALA A 28 23.65 2.32 -22.89
C ALA A 28 24.25 3.19 -21.77
N VAL A 29 24.35 4.51 -21.99
CA VAL A 29 24.88 5.43 -20.96
C VAL A 29 23.82 5.77 -19.89
N ALA A 30 22.53 5.73 -20.23
CA ALA A 30 21.45 5.96 -19.27
C ALA A 30 21.22 4.76 -18.33
N GLU A 31 21.57 3.55 -18.76
CA GLU A 31 21.38 2.32 -17.98
C GLU A 31 22.50 2.09 -16.95
N GLN A 32 23.68 2.69 -17.15
CA GLN A 32 24.81 2.58 -16.21
C GLN A 32 24.77 3.55 -15.03
N ALA A 33 23.89 4.56 -15.03
CA ALA A 33 23.81 5.54 -13.94
C ALA A 33 22.87 5.11 -12.80
N ASN A 34 22.18 3.99 -12.88
CA ASN A 34 21.15 3.61 -11.89
C ASN A 34 21.28 2.19 -11.32
N SER A 35 22.36 1.49 -11.54
CA SER A 35 22.61 0.17 -10.99
C SER A 35 23.60 0.15 -9.83
N GLY A 36 23.56 1.19 -9.00
CA GLY A 36 24.19 1.21 -7.68
C GLY A 36 23.41 0.40 -6.64
N GLY A 37 22.74 -0.67 -7.05
CA GLY A 37 22.19 -1.67 -6.14
C GLY A 37 23.33 -2.52 -5.62
N ILE A 38 23.67 -2.34 -4.35
CA ILE A 38 24.50 -3.29 -3.60
C ILE A 38 23.69 -4.59 -3.46
N LEU A 39 23.62 -5.36 -4.53
CA LEU A 39 23.04 -6.68 -4.50
C LEU A 39 24.07 -7.64 -5.04
N ALA A 40 24.53 -8.50 -4.13
CA ALA A 40 25.03 -9.86 -4.40
C ALA A 40 25.78 -10.05 -5.73
N GLY A 41 26.74 -9.21 -6.02
CA GLY A 41 27.89 -9.60 -6.82
C GLY A 41 28.92 -10.10 -5.81
N GLU A 42 29.38 -11.32 -6.03
CA GLU A 42 30.40 -12.02 -5.24
C GLU A 42 31.74 -11.27 -5.18
N SER A 43 31.80 -10.08 -4.58
CA SER A 43 33.00 -9.67 -3.91
C SER A 43 32.86 -10.24 -2.49
N ARG A 44 33.65 -11.24 -2.15
CA ARG A 44 33.84 -11.68 -0.78
C ARG A 44 34.25 -10.46 0.03
N ILE A 45 33.29 -9.82 0.69
CA ILE A 45 33.57 -8.86 1.74
C ILE A 45 34.30 -9.71 2.78
N ALA A 46 35.56 -9.38 3.08
CA ALA A 46 36.33 -10.13 4.04
C ALA A 46 35.63 -10.00 5.40
N ASP A 47 35.60 -11.07 6.18
CA ASP A 47 35.03 -11.04 7.55
C ASP A 47 35.68 -9.93 8.40
N ASP A 48 36.92 -9.57 8.08
CA ASP A 48 37.71 -8.51 8.74
C ASP A 48 37.17 -7.07 8.47
N ASP A 49 36.24 -6.88 7.54
CA ASP A 49 35.65 -5.56 7.25
C ASP A 49 34.48 -5.21 8.18
N TYR A 50 33.98 -6.19 8.93
CA TYR A 50 32.93 -6.00 9.93
C TYR A 50 33.53 -5.76 11.32
N VAL A 51 33.06 -4.72 12.00
CA VAL A 51 33.59 -4.30 13.30
C VAL A 51 32.69 -4.63 14.49
N GLY A 52 31.43 -5.00 14.21
CA GLY A 52 30.44 -5.31 15.25
C GLY A 52 29.66 -4.10 15.75
N THR A 53 28.47 -4.40 16.25
CA THR A 53 27.49 -3.38 16.67
C THR A 53 27.97 -2.54 17.85
N GLU A 54 28.77 -3.10 18.74
CA GLU A 54 29.32 -2.44 19.93
C GLU A 54 30.29 -1.30 19.57
N VAL A 55 31.05 -1.44 18.49
CA VAL A 55 31.92 -0.38 17.96
C VAL A 55 31.09 0.80 17.48
N CYS A 56 29.96 0.53 16.83
CA CYS A 56 29.03 1.56 16.38
C CYS A 56 28.42 2.33 17.56
N ALA A 57 28.12 1.64 18.66
CA ALA A 57 27.50 2.21 19.86
C ALA A 57 28.34 3.31 20.49
N ALA A 58 29.66 3.25 20.36
CA ALA A 58 30.56 4.25 20.92
C ALA A 58 30.30 5.69 20.42
N CYS A 59 29.83 5.83 19.16
CA CYS A 59 29.49 7.13 18.58
C CYS A 59 27.94 7.28 18.34
N HIS A 60 27.21 6.18 18.21
CA HIS A 60 25.77 6.15 17.89
C HIS A 60 24.93 5.60 19.06
N GLU A 61 25.25 6.00 20.31
CA GLU A 61 24.63 5.47 21.53
C GLU A 61 23.10 5.51 21.54
N ALA A 62 22.51 6.63 21.11
CA ALA A 62 21.05 6.78 21.09
C ALA A 62 20.37 5.81 20.12
N GLN A 63 20.95 5.63 18.93
CA GLN A 63 20.45 4.69 17.94
C GLN A 63 20.61 3.24 18.42
N PHE A 64 21.75 2.93 19.03
CA PHE A 64 22.02 1.61 19.60
C PHE A 64 20.99 1.24 20.67
N LYS A 65 20.78 2.08 21.68
CA LYS A 65 19.80 1.85 22.76
C LYS A 65 18.38 1.61 22.23
N ASN A 66 17.96 2.39 21.24
CA ASN A 66 16.65 2.21 20.64
C ASN A 66 16.57 0.90 19.83
N PHE A 67 17.62 0.60 19.06
CA PHE A 67 17.71 -0.58 18.20
C PHE A 67 17.67 -1.89 19.01
N GLU A 68 18.37 -1.98 20.13
CA GLU A 68 18.39 -3.18 20.98
C GLU A 68 16.98 -3.63 21.41
N GLY A 69 16.07 -2.68 21.62
CA GLY A 69 14.68 -2.94 21.95
C GLY A 69 13.85 -3.54 20.79
N THR A 70 14.35 -3.49 19.56
CA THR A 70 13.64 -3.93 18.36
C THR A 70 13.80 -5.43 18.11
N LYS A 71 12.95 -5.96 17.20
CA LYS A 71 13.10 -7.34 16.71
C LYS A 71 14.41 -7.52 15.92
N HIS A 72 14.87 -6.50 15.20
CA HIS A 72 16.14 -6.54 14.47
C HIS A 72 17.32 -6.56 15.42
N GLY A 73 17.31 -5.77 16.48
CA GLY A 73 18.36 -5.79 17.51
C GLY A 73 18.48 -7.13 18.24
N LYS A 74 17.39 -7.89 18.27
CA LYS A 74 17.34 -9.22 18.91
C LYS A 74 17.63 -10.39 17.96
N LEU A 75 17.98 -10.15 16.70
CA LEU A 75 18.24 -11.24 15.73
C LEU A 75 19.39 -12.15 16.18
N HIS A 76 20.39 -11.64 16.88
CA HIS A 76 21.50 -12.45 17.42
C HIS A 76 21.02 -13.56 18.37
N THR A 77 19.85 -13.42 19.00
CA THR A 77 19.26 -14.43 19.89
C THR A 77 18.52 -15.52 19.14
N VAL A 78 18.28 -15.37 17.82
CA VAL A 78 17.51 -16.30 17.00
C VAL A 78 18.44 -17.34 16.37
N ALA A 79 18.21 -18.62 16.65
CA ALA A 79 19.08 -19.71 16.21
C ALA A 79 19.37 -19.75 14.70
N SER A 80 18.38 -19.42 13.87
CA SER A 80 18.53 -19.39 12.40
C SER A 80 19.41 -18.24 11.89
N TRP A 81 19.80 -17.29 12.77
CA TRP A 81 20.67 -16.16 12.47
C TRP A 81 22.08 -16.32 13.03
N LYS A 82 22.34 -17.42 13.73
CA LYS A 82 23.68 -17.72 14.27
C LYS A 82 24.71 -17.78 13.14
N GLY A 83 25.81 -17.07 13.28
CA GLY A 83 26.88 -16.98 12.29
C GLY A 83 26.60 -16.10 11.08
N LYS A 84 25.51 -15.33 11.07
CA LYS A 84 25.21 -14.30 10.07
C LYS A 84 25.56 -12.93 10.58
N VAL A 85 25.82 -11.99 9.68
CA VAL A 85 25.96 -10.58 10.04
C VAL A 85 24.62 -10.08 10.57
N VAL A 86 24.62 -9.61 11.81
CA VAL A 86 23.46 -9.06 12.51
C VAL A 86 23.82 -7.68 13.08
N GLY A 87 22.80 -6.95 13.53
CA GLY A 87 22.99 -5.63 14.10
C GLY A 87 23.09 -4.53 13.04
N CYS A 88 23.86 -3.49 13.32
CA CYS A 88 23.93 -2.29 12.48
C CYS A 88 24.41 -2.60 11.06
N GLU A 89 25.42 -3.42 10.94
CA GLU A 89 26.10 -3.72 9.69
C GLU A 89 25.28 -4.63 8.74
N SER A 90 24.26 -5.32 9.26
CA SER A 90 23.33 -6.09 8.40
C SER A 90 22.54 -5.22 7.43
N CYS A 91 22.39 -3.93 7.75
CA CYS A 91 21.71 -2.93 6.93
C CYS A 91 22.66 -1.88 6.36
N HIS A 92 23.63 -1.45 7.17
CA HIS A 92 24.56 -0.38 6.81
C HIS A 92 25.80 -0.85 6.06
N GLY A 93 26.01 -2.17 5.96
CA GLY A 93 27.23 -2.77 5.39
C GLY A 93 28.42 -2.69 6.34
N PRO A 94 29.62 -3.19 5.91
CA PRO A 94 30.80 -3.27 6.73
C PRO A 94 31.27 -1.89 7.18
N GLY A 95 31.54 -1.76 8.49
CA GLY A 95 31.78 -0.48 9.15
C GLY A 95 33.24 -0.07 9.26
N LYS A 96 34.20 -0.98 8.99
CA LYS A 96 35.63 -0.74 9.24
C LYS A 96 36.15 0.56 8.60
N ALA A 97 35.92 0.71 7.30
CA ALA A 97 36.38 1.90 6.58
C ALA A 97 35.75 3.21 7.11
N HIS A 98 34.50 3.16 7.57
CA HIS A 98 33.83 4.30 8.21
C HIS A 98 34.47 4.66 9.56
N VAL A 99 34.75 3.66 10.38
CA VAL A 99 35.37 3.84 11.70
C VAL A 99 36.80 4.36 11.56
N GLU A 100 37.63 3.72 10.72
CA GLU A 100 39.05 4.10 10.51
C GLU A 100 39.21 5.51 9.90
N SER A 101 38.19 5.99 9.19
CA SER A 101 38.15 7.35 8.64
C SER A 101 37.51 8.39 9.56
N SER A 102 37.39 8.08 10.86
CA SER A 102 36.75 8.97 11.84
C SER A 102 35.35 9.39 11.50
N GLY A 103 34.56 8.48 10.90
CA GLY A 103 33.15 8.68 10.63
C GLY A 103 32.82 9.24 9.25
N ASP A 104 33.66 9.00 8.23
CA ASP A 104 33.35 9.38 6.85
C ASP A 104 32.07 8.65 6.37
N ILE A 105 31.00 9.43 6.22
CA ILE A 105 29.67 8.92 5.84
C ILE A 105 29.63 8.33 4.43
N THR A 106 30.63 8.59 3.58
CA THR A 106 30.68 8.03 2.23
C THR A 106 31.13 6.57 2.20
N LYS A 107 31.73 6.11 3.30
CA LYS A 107 32.29 4.76 3.45
C LYS A 107 31.33 3.79 4.14
N ILE A 108 30.07 4.15 4.31
CA ILE A 108 29.02 3.30 4.87
C ILE A 108 27.68 3.57 4.16
N ILE A 109 26.77 2.63 4.17
CA ILE A 109 25.44 2.82 3.58
C ILE A 109 24.64 3.82 4.45
N GLY A 110 24.47 5.03 3.91
CA GLY A 110 23.66 6.07 4.54
C GLY A 110 22.29 6.16 3.87
N PHE A 111 21.24 5.67 4.50
CA PHE A 111 19.88 5.61 3.94
C PHE A 111 19.29 6.98 3.56
N LYS A 112 19.74 8.07 4.19
CA LYS A 112 19.36 9.45 3.79
C LYS A 112 19.85 9.85 2.39
N ARG A 113 20.83 9.15 1.84
CA ARG A 113 21.39 9.38 0.50
C ARG A 113 20.77 8.46 -0.56
N LEU A 114 19.99 7.47 -0.14
CA LEU A 114 19.31 6.55 -1.02
C LEU A 114 17.88 7.05 -1.30
N ASN A 115 17.39 6.78 -2.49
CA ASN A 115 15.97 6.94 -2.75
C ASN A 115 15.17 5.82 -2.06
N SER A 116 13.84 5.98 -1.96
CA SER A 116 12.98 5.03 -1.25
C SER A 116 13.05 3.62 -1.82
N LYS A 117 13.25 3.45 -3.15
CA LYS A 117 13.38 2.15 -3.79
C LYS A 117 14.69 1.46 -3.42
N ALA A 118 15.80 2.16 -3.51
CA ALA A 118 17.10 1.62 -3.12
C ALA A 118 17.13 1.25 -1.63
N THR A 119 16.53 2.09 -0.78
CA THR A 119 16.33 1.77 0.64
C THR A 119 15.50 0.51 0.83
N ALA A 120 14.40 0.37 0.08
CA ALA A 120 13.53 -0.79 0.19
C ALA A 120 14.21 -2.07 -0.31
N GLU A 121 15.08 -2.01 -1.32
CA GLU A 121 15.85 -3.18 -1.78
C GLU A 121 16.78 -3.73 -0.69
N THR A 122 17.37 -2.88 0.13
CA THR A 122 18.15 -3.32 1.28
C THR A 122 17.28 -4.13 2.27
N CYS A 123 16.07 -3.69 2.54
CA CYS A 123 15.12 -4.42 3.40
C CYS A 123 14.67 -5.73 2.74
N LEU A 124 14.40 -5.70 1.44
CA LEU A 124 13.91 -6.84 0.68
C LEU A 124 14.97 -7.94 0.51
N SER A 125 16.26 -7.67 0.73
CA SER A 125 17.29 -8.72 0.75
C SER A 125 16.97 -9.83 1.77
N CYS A 126 16.29 -9.48 2.86
CA CYS A 126 15.85 -10.43 3.88
C CYS A 126 14.32 -10.62 3.90
N HIS A 127 13.56 -9.60 3.52
CA HIS A 127 12.09 -9.61 3.58
C HIS A 127 11.41 -10.04 2.28
N ALA A 128 12.12 -10.16 1.16
CA ALA A 128 11.57 -10.78 -0.04
C ALA A 128 11.18 -12.25 0.23
N GLY A 129 10.14 -12.73 -0.44
CA GLY A 129 9.64 -14.09 -0.22
C GLY A 129 8.74 -14.26 1.02
N LYS A 130 8.54 -13.24 1.83
CA LYS A 130 7.53 -13.27 2.88
C LYS A 130 6.17 -12.91 2.29
N GLU A 131 5.13 -13.65 2.66
CA GLU A 131 3.78 -13.52 2.09
C GLU A 131 3.29 -12.07 2.03
N ASN A 132 3.47 -11.32 3.12
CA ASN A 132 3.02 -9.94 3.21
C ASN A 132 3.81 -8.93 2.36
N HIS A 133 4.99 -9.29 1.84
CA HIS A 133 5.89 -8.38 1.12
C HIS A 133 6.10 -8.76 -0.34
N ASN A 134 5.64 -9.94 -0.78
CA ASN A 134 5.88 -10.48 -2.13
C ASN A 134 5.44 -9.55 -3.25
N ASN A 135 4.40 -8.76 -3.01
CA ASN A 135 3.82 -7.87 -3.99
C ASN A 135 4.27 -6.41 -3.86
N PHE A 136 5.21 -6.11 -2.94
CA PHE A 136 5.59 -4.73 -2.65
C PHE A 136 6.05 -3.96 -3.89
N ARG A 137 6.92 -4.57 -4.72
CA ARG A 137 7.39 -3.96 -5.97
C ARG A 137 6.30 -3.75 -7.03
N ARG A 138 5.12 -4.36 -6.88
CA ARG A 138 3.95 -4.19 -7.75
C ARG A 138 2.93 -3.21 -7.17
N GLY A 139 3.06 -2.89 -5.88
CA GLY A 139 2.13 -2.05 -5.15
C GLY A 139 2.21 -0.57 -5.54
N GLU A 140 1.14 0.16 -5.26
CA GLU A 140 1.06 1.60 -5.55
C GLU A 140 2.09 2.41 -4.76
N HIS A 141 2.41 2.04 -3.53
CA HIS A 141 3.45 2.70 -2.75
C HIS A 141 4.80 2.66 -3.47
N TRP A 142 5.21 1.47 -3.95
CA TRP A 142 6.44 1.34 -4.74
C TRP A 142 6.42 2.18 -6.01
N ARG A 143 5.30 2.21 -6.74
CA ARG A 143 5.17 3.01 -7.98
C ARG A 143 5.31 4.50 -7.69
N ASN A 144 4.82 4.94 -6.55
CA ASN A 144 4.88 6.33 -6.08
C ASN A 144 6.14 6.65 -5.25
N ASN A 145 7.17 5.80 -5.32
CA ASN A 145 8.44 6.01 -4.63
C ASN A 145 8.32 6.09 -3.09
N ILE A 146 7.35 5.37 -2.51
CA ILE A 146 7.17 5.18 -1.07
C ILE A 146 7.84 3.85 -0.70
N GLY A 147 8.78 3.88 0.22
CA GLY A 147 9.56 2.73 0.65
C GLY A 147 9.27 2.30 2.09
N CYS A 148 10.03 1.31 2.55
CA CYS A 148 9.81 0.73 3.88
C CYS A 148 9.98 1.76 5.00
N THR A 149 10.99 2.61 4.90
CA THR A 149 11.31 3.60 5.94
C THR A 149 10.38 4.80 5.97
N ASP A 150 9.50 4.97 4.99
CA ASP A 150 8.46 5.99 5.07
C ASP A 150 7.40 5.64 6.13
N CYS A 151 7.21 4.34 6.38
CA CYS A 151 6.25 3.83 7.36
C CYS A 151 6.92 3.19 8.58
N HIS A 152 8.08 2.55 8.43
CA HIS A 152 8.75 1.81 9.49
C HIS A 152 9.99 2.52 10.01
N SER A 153 10.28 2.37 11.32
CA SER A 153 11.52 2.79 11.95
C SER A 153 12.32 1.56 12.39
N PRO A 154 13.34 1.15 11.63
CA PRO A 154 14.16 -0.02 11.97
C PRO A 154 14.98 0.17 13.26
N HIS A 155 15.28 1.41 13.64
CA HIS A 155 15.96 1.73 14.91
C HIS A 155 15.01 1.78 16.12
N GLY A 156 13.70 1.48 15.93
CA GLY A 156 12.70 1.59 16.98
C GLY A 156 12.14 3.01 17.13
N PRO A 157 11.27 3.24 18.12
CA PRO A 157 10.67 4.54 18.38
C PRO A 157 11.71 5.47 19.01
N GLY A 158 12.33 6.27 18.19
CA GLY A 158 13.19 7.36 18.64
C GLY A 158 12.45 8.68 18.64
N PRO A 159 12.97 9.72 19.33
CA PRO A 159 12.51 11.09 19.17
C PRO A 159 13.02 11.64 17.83
N GLU A 160 12.74 10.98 16.72
CA GLU A 160 13.06 11.53 15.42
C GLU A 160 12.12 12.72 15.17
N LYS A 161 12.58 13.90 15.53
CA LYS A 161 12.06 15.15 14.98
C LYS A 161 12.36 15.09 13.50
N PHE A 162 11.33 14.86 12.69
CA PHE A 162 11.40 15.01 11.25
C PHE A 162 11.73 16.48 10.93
N LYS A 163 13.02 16.81 10.91
CA LYS A 163 13.53 18.06 10.36
C LYS A 163 13.73 17.82 8.86
N ASN A 164 13.06 18.64 8.10
CA ASN A 164 13.19 19.00 6.69
C ASN A 164 12.04 18.53 5.80
N GLY A 165 11.05 19.41 5.69
CA GLY A 165 10.27 19.61 4.46
C GLY A 165 9.30 18.52 4.03
N SER A 166 9.23 17.40 4.69
CA SER A 166 8.30 16.32 4.43
C SER A 166 7.34 16.19 5.59
N ILE A 167 6.10 16.61 5.33
CA ILE A 167 4.89 16.34 6.10
C ILE A 167 5.11 16.43 7.62
N THR A 168 4.99 17.64 8.14
CA THR A 168 4.80 17.86 9.58
C THR A 168 3.44 17.26 9.95
N PHE A 169 3.43 16.11 10.59
CA PHE A 169 2.24 15.55 11.18
C PHE A 169 1.79 16.45 12.33
N VAL A 170 0.94 17.42 12.06
CA VAL A 170 0.26 18.21 13.06
C VAL A 170 -0.97 17.41 13.49
N GLY A 171 -0.81 16.62 14.51
CA GLY A 171 -1.87 15.91 15.18
C GLY A 171 -1.27 15.21 16.38
N ASP A 172 -1.88 15.40 17.51
CA ASP A 172 -1.45 14.94 18.82
C ASP A 172 -0.60 13.68 18.80
N VAL A 173 0.71 13.86 18.88
CA VAL A 173 1.66 12.83 19.30
C VAL A 173 1.47 12.61 20.82
N ALA A 174 0.24 12.82 21.28
CA ALA A 174 -0.17 12.55 22.64
C ALA A 174 -0.20 11.03 22.80
N ALA A 175 0.78 10.57 23.55
CA ALA A 175 0.79 9.30 24.26
C ALA A 175 1.48 8.08 23.60
N GLN A 176 2.51 8.25 22.77
CA GLN A 176 3.53 7.20 22.80
C GLN A 176 4.57 7.56 23.86
N LYS A 177 4.57 6.80 24.97
CA LYS A 177 5.65 6.91 25.96
C LYS A 177 6.96 6.61 25.24
N PRO A 178 8.02 7.41 25.44
CA PRO A 178 9.34 7.10 24.91
C PRO A 178 9.71 5.65 25.23
N GLY A 179 10.10 4.87 24.23
CA GLY A 179 10.46 3.46 24.40
C GLY A 179 9.35 2.45 24.19
N GLN A 180 8.10 2.85 23.91
CA GLN A 180 7.04 1.91 23.59
C GLN A 180 7.12 1.51 22.12
N ALA A 181 7.45 0.24 21.85
CA ALA A 181 7.50 -0.31 20.49
C ALA A 181 6.11 -0.26 19.83
N THR A 182 6.02 0.38 18.68
CA THR A 182 4.83 0.32 17.86
C THR A 182 4.64 -1.08 17.26
N LYS A 183 3.41 -1.45 16.95
CA LYS A 183 3.14 -2.68 16.20
C LYS A 183 3.94 -2.65 14.89
N ALA A 184 4.67 -3.72 14.60
CA ALA A 184 5.48 -3.86 13.38
C ALA A 184 6.52 -2.76 13.15
N MET A 185 7.02 -2.11 14.20
CA MET A 185 7.98 -0.99 14.12
C MET A 185 7.50 0.18 13.24
N LEU A 186 6.20 0.45 13.22
CA LEU A 186 5.67 1.61 12.54
C LEU A 186 6.18 2.91 13.21
N ARG A 187 6.40 3.95 12.42
CA ARG A 187 6.80 5.28 12.93
C ARG A 187 5.70 5.92 13.78
N GLN A 188 4.47 5.63 13.43
CA GLN A 188 3.26 6.02 14.18
C GLN A 188 2.25 4.88 14.15
N ASN A 189 1.29 4.89 15.07
CA ASN A 189 0.20 3.95 15.03
C ASN A 189 -0.76 4.27 13.86
N GLU A 190 -1.46 3.24 13.39
CA GLU A 190 -2.63 3.44 12.57
C GLU A 190 -3.79 4.03 13.42
N PRO A 191 -4.64 4.87 12.85
CA PRO A 191 -4.67 5.32 11.46
C PRO A 191 -3.83 6.55 11.15
N GLN A 192 -3.21 7.19 12.16
CA GLN A 192 -2.50 8.47 12.03
C GLN A 192 -1.40 8.41 10.97
N LEU A 193 -0.63 7.32 10.96
CA LEU A 193 0.43 7.11 9.96
C LEU A 193 -0.12 7.20 8.53
N CYS A 194 -1.20 6.49 8.25
CA CYS A 194 -1.79 6.43 6.91
C CYS A 194 -2.44 7.75 6.50
N MET A 195 -3.20 8.35 7.42
CA MET A 195 -3.98 9.57 7.18
C MET A 195 -3.13 10.82 7.01
N ALA A 196 -1.86 10.74 7.29
CA ALA A 196 -0.93 11.82 7.02
C ALA A 196 -0.77 12.10 5.51
N CYS A 197 -0.85 11.07 4.69
CA CYS A 197 -0.82 11.18 3.23
C CYS A 197 -2.23 10.98 2.64
N HIS A 198 -3.04 10.09 3.22
CA HIS A 198 -4.40 9.80 2.76
C HIS A 198 -5.43 10.72 3.41
N THR A 199 -5.29 12.04 3.19
CA THR A 199 -6.10 13.08 3.83
C THR A 199 -7.57 13.02 3.42
N GLU A 200 -7.86 12.67 2.17
CA GLU A 200 -9.23 12.49 1.68
C GLU A 200 -9.93 11.36 2.44
N THR A 201 -9.24 10.25 2.66
CA THR A 201 -9.76 9.12 3.44
C THR A 201 -10.05 9.52 4.89
N LYS A 202 -9.20 10.37 5.49
CA LYS A 202 -9.46 10.96 6.81
C LYS A 202 -10.78 11.73 6.82
N ALA A 203 -11.03 12.57 5.82
CA ALA A 203 -12.29 13.30 5.69
C ALA A 203 -13.50 12.37 5.52
N GLN A 204 -13.34 11.23 4.84
CA GLN A 204 -14.40 10.24 4.71
C GLN A 204 -14.74 9.60 6.04
N PHE A 205 -13.76 9.19 6.85
CA PHE A 205 -13.99 8.64 8.19
C PHE A 205 -14.56 9.62 9.20
N SER A 206 -14.50 10.91 8.93
CA SER A 206 -15.14 11.95 9.78
C SER A 206 -16.63 12.12 9.50
N LYS A 207 -17.21 11.42 8.53
CA LYS A 207 -18.65 11.48 8.22
C LYS A 207 -19.48 10.75 9.29
N PRO A 208 -20.78 11.05 9.42
CA PRO A 208 -21.65 10.50 10.48
C PRO A 208 -21.72 8.98 10.51
N PHE A 209 -21.71 8.33 9.35
CA PHE A 209 -21.78 6.87 9.23
C PHE A 209 -20.47 6.36 8.65
N HIS A 210 -19.63 5.75 9.48
CA HIS A 210 -18.30 5.26 9.11
C HIS A 210 -17.91 4.04 9.94
N HIS A 211 -16.94 3.26 9.46
CA HIS A 211 -16.30 2.26 10.31
C HIS A 211 -15.44 2.94 11.39
N LYS A 212 -15.38 2.33 12.56
CA LYS A 212 -14.79 2.90 13.77
C LYS A 212 -13.26 2.89 13.78
N VAL A 213 -12.67 3.44 12.71
CA VAL A 213 -11.22 3.55 12.54
C VAL A 213 -10.65 4.71 13.37
N LEU A 214 -11.32 5.86 13.39
CA LEU A 214 -10.87 7.01 14.19
C LEU A 214 -10.99 6.76 15.68
N GLU A 215 -11.93 5.91 16.10
CA GLU A 215 -12.15 5.50 17.48
C GLU A 215 -11.23 4.34 17.92
N GLY A 216 -10.38 3.85 17.03
CA GLY A 216 -9.38 2.82 17.34
C GLY A 216 -9.91 1.40 17.41
N ALA A 217 -11.16 1.14 17.00
CA ALA A 217 -11.72 -0.21 16.96
C ALA A 217 -11.26 -1.01 15.73
N MET A 218 -10.79 -0.32 14.69
CA MET A 218 -10.29 -0.90 13.45
C MET A 218 -9.08 -0.14 12.95
N ASN A 219 -8.24 -0.82 12.16
CA ASN A 219 -7.07 -0.25 11.50
C ASN A 219 -7.22 -0.30 9.98
N CYS A 220 -6.50 0.56 9.28
CA CYS A 220 -6.45 0.54 7.81
C CYS A 220 -5.96 -0.84 7.31
N SER A 221 -4.98 -1.41 8.01
CA SER A 221 -4.40 -2.71 7.70
C SER A 221 -5.33 -3.91 7.95
N ASP A 222 -6.49 -3.74 8.56
CA ASP A 222 -7.49 -4.81 8.67
C ASP A 222 -8.13 -5.11 7.32
N CYS A 223 -8.26 -4.08 6.47
CA CYS A 223 -8.86 -4.17 5.13
C CYS A 223 -7.84 -4.05 4.00
N HIS A 224 -6.76 -3.28 4.16
CA HIS A 224 -5.76 -3.01 3.14
C HIS A 224 -4.43 -3.69 3.42
N ASN A 225 -3.70 -4.09 2.35
CA ASN A 225 -2.31 -4.50 2.44
C ASN A 225 -1.41 -3.38 1.91
N PRO A 226 -0.75 -2.59 2.79
CA PRO A 226 0.13 -1.50 2.36
C PRO A 226 1.36 -1.97 1.60
N HIS A 227 1.72 -3.25 1.71
CA HIS A 227 2.84 -3.85 1.00
C HIS A 227 2.48 -4.30 -0.42
N GLY A 228 1.27 -4.02 -0.89
CA GLY A 228 0.82 -4.39 -2.21
C GLY A 228 -0.01 -5.67 -2.25
N GLY A 229 -0.82 -5.77 -3.28
CA GLY A 229 -1.69 -6.91 -3.55
C GLY A 229 -2.00 -7.00 -5.03
N PHE A 230 -2.73 -8.02 -5.44
CA PHE A 230 -3.18 -8.19 -6.82
C PHE A 230 -4.45 -7.40 -7.13
N GLU A 231 -5.16 -6.96 -6.10
CA GLU A 231 -6.48 -6.38 -6.22
C GLU A 231 -6.44 -4.86 -6.22
N GLN A 232 -7.50 -4.28 -6.78
CA GLN A 232 -7.65 -2.84 -6.80
C GLN A 232 -7.58 -2.26 -5.39
N LYS A 233 -6.91 -1.10 -5.27
CA LYS A 233 -6.73 -0.38 -4.00
C LYS A 233 -6.09 -1.23 -2.89
N GLN A 234 -5.40 -2.29 -3.28
CA GLN A 234 -4.66 -3.18 -2.36
C GLN A 234 -5.52 -3.70 -1.20
N ALA A 235 -6.82 -3.91 -1.44
CA ALA A 235 -7.69 -4.52 -0.45
C ALA A 235 -7.23 -5.97 -0.18
N LYS A 236 -7.32 -6.40 1.08
CA LYS A 236 -7.01 -7.79 1.45
C LYS A 236 -8.13 -8.69 0.97
N LEU A 237 -7.84 -9.46 -0.06
CA LEU A 237 -8.78 -10.42 -0.61
C LEU A 237 -8.35 -11.83 -0.27
N ALA A 238 -9.30 -12.64 0.17
CA ALA A 238 -9.10 -14.07 0.24
C ALA A 238 -9.53 -14.72 -1.09
N VAL A 239 -10.76 -14.52 -1.51
CA VAL A 239 -11.30 -14.92 -2.82
C VAL A 239 -12.46 -13.97 -3.14
N GLY A 240 -12.34 -13.18 -4.22
CA GLY A 240 -13.38 -12.23 -4.64
C GLY A 240 -13.26 -10.83 -4.01
N ALA A 241 -13.88 -9.85 -4.67
CA ALA A 241 -13.71 -8.41 -4.39
C ALA A 241 -14.12 -7.96 -2.97
N ASP A 242 -14.86 -8.76 -2.25
CA ASP A 242 -15.46 -8.42 -0.95
C ASP A 242 -14.85 -9.15 0.24
N ALA A 243 -13.78 -9.91 0.07
CA ALA A 243 -13.23 -10.74 1.14
C ALA A 243 -12.82 -9.92 2.39
N ALA A 244 -12.38 -8.68 2.21
CA ALA A 244 -12.11 -7.78 3.33
C ALA A 244 -13.38 -7.45 4.13
N CYS A 245 -14.53 -7.34 3.46
CA CYS A 245 -15.82 -7.01 4.07
C CYS A 245 -16.42 -8.21 4.80
N VAL A 246 -16.47 -9.36 4.12
CA VAL A 246 -17.15 -10.57 4.62
C VAL A 246 -16.40 -11.26 5.76
N LYS A 247 -15.17 -10.90 6.00
CA LYS A 247 -14.43 -11.31 7.20
C LYS A 247 -15.17 -10.96 8.49
N CYS A 248 -15.86 -9.82 8.51
CA CYS A 248 -16.69 -9.38 9.63
C CYS A 248 -18.18 -9.49 9.32
N HIS A 249 -18.58 -9.26 8.06
CA HIS A 249 -19.95 -9.34 7.58
C HIS A 249 -20.26 -10.69 6.94
N SER A 250 -19.92 -11.80 7.62
CA SER A 250 -20.04 -13.16 7.10
C SER A 250 -21.46 -13.54 6.69
N ASN A 251 -22.47 -12.95 7.33
CA ASN A 251 -23.88 -13.16 6.99
C ASN A 251 -24.30 -12.56 5.64
N LYS A 252 -23.38 -11.84 4.95
CA LYS A 252 -23.59 -11.28 3.61
C LYS A 252 -22.78 -12.00 2.52
N GLN A 253 -22.02 -13.02 2.90
CA GLN A 253 -21.07 -13.69 2.02
C GLN A 253 -21.75 -14.66 1.03
N GLY A 254 -22.82 -15.29 1.43
CA GLY A 254 -23.39 -16.43 0.68
C GLY A 254 -22.61 -17.74 0.96
N PRO A 255 -22.69 -18.72 0.06
CA PRO A 255 -23.44 -18.68 -1.19
C PRO A 255 -24.95 -18.60 -0.97
N PHE A 256 -25.64 -17.88 -1.84
CA PHE A 256 -27.10 -17.83 -1.86
C PHE A 256 -27.61 -18.51 -3.12
N VAL A 257 -28.83 -19.08 -3.05
CA VAL A 257 -29.49 -19.66 -4.23
C VAL A 257 -29.76 -18.58 -5.28
N PHE A 258 -30.21 -17.42 -4.81
CA PHE A 258 -30.44 -16.25 -5.64
C PHE A 258 -29.49 -15.15 -5.19
N GLU A 259 -28.53 -14.81 -6.03
CA GLU A 259 -27.53 -13.79 -5.76
C GLU A 259 -27.81 -12.52 -6.54
N HIS A 260 -27.63 -11.37 -5.91
CA HIS A 260 -27.78 -10.08 -6.57
C HIS A 260 -26.56 -9.79 -7.44
N ALA A 261 -26.73 -9.67 -8.75
CA ALA A 261 -25.65 -9.58 -9.73
C ALA A 261 -24.58 -8.51 -9.44
N PRO A 262 -24.91 -7.28 -8.98
CA PRO A 262 -23.90 -6.27 -8.65
C PRO A 262 -22.90 -6.73 -7.60
N LEU A 263 -23.29 -7.58 -6.66
CA LEU A 263 -22.38 -8.09 -5.64
C LEU A 263 -21.28 -8.98 -6.22
N LYS A 264 -21.56 -9.69 -7.31
CA LYS A 264 -20.55 -10.51 -8.01
C LYS A 264 -19.59 -9.69 -8.87
N ILE A 265 -20.09 -8.60 -9.45
CA ILE A 265 -19.36 -7.81 -10.45
C ILE A 265 -18.59 -6.67 -9.78
N GLU A 266 -19.26 -5.89 -8.94
CA GLU A 266 -18.72 -4.68 -8.33
C GLU A 266 -18.50 -4.82 -6.81
N GLY A 267 -19.09 -5.84 -6.21
CA GLY A 267 -19.01 -6.11 -4.78
C GLY A 267 -19.82 -5.16 -3.90
N CYS A 268 -19.55 -5.18 -2.61
CA CYS A 268 -20.23 -4.32 -1.61
C CYS A 268 -20.11 -2.83 -1.95
N ALA A 269 -19.00 -2.45 -2.58
CA ALA A 269 -18.73 -1.08 -2.99
C ALA A 269 -19.65 -0.57 -4.12
N ALA A 270 -20.45 -1.41 -4.76
CA ALA A 270 -21.53 -0.97 -5.66
C ALA A 270 -22.48 -0.01 -4.95
N CYS A 271 -22.85 -0.32 -3.70
CA CYS A 271 -23.85 0.41 -2.93
C CYS A 271 -23.29 1.17 -1.72
N HIS A 272 -22.18 0.72 -1.14
CA HIS A 272 -21.61 1.24 0.10
C HIS A 272 -20.29 1.98 -0.12
N THR A 273 -20.02 2.97 0.75
CA THR A 273 -18.73 3.67 0.84
C THR A 273 -18.06 3.27 2.15
N PRO A 274 -17.10 2.32 2.14
CA PRO A 274 -16.61 1.68 3.36
C PRO A 274 -15.86 2.60 4.31
N HIS A 275 -15.33 3.72 3.84
CA HIS A 275 -14.66 4.69 4.70
C HIS A 275 -15.64 5.60 5.44
N GLY A 276 -16.79 5.89 4.84
CA GLY A 276 -17.84 6.68 5.47
C GLY A 276 -18.73 7.44 4.50
N SER A 277 -19.92 7.74 4.95
CA SER A 277 -20.97 8.43 4.22
C SER A 277 -21.77 9.37 5.12
N ALA A 278 -22.39 10.37 4.53
CA ALA A 278 -23.44 11.14 5.19
C ALA A 278 -24.75 10.34 5.35
N ASN A 279 -24.86 9.20 4.65
CA ASN A 279 -26.08 8.41 4.57
C ASN A 279 -26.02 7.19 5.51
N PRO A 280 -27.14 6.81 6.15
CA PRO A 280 -27.21 5.62 6.98
C PRO A 280 -26.69 4.37 6.25
N LYS A 281 -26.15 3.40 7.03
CA LYS A 281 -25.53 2.18 6.50
C LYS A 281 -24.40 2.43 5.49
N MET A 282 -23.81 3.61 5.52
CA MET A 282 -22.75 4.05 4.59
C MET A 282 -23.15 3.93 3.11
N LEU A 283 -24.42 4.18 2.78
CA LEU A 283 -24.89 4.14 1.40
C LEU A 283 -24.32 5.30 0.57
N LYS A 284 -24.08 5.03 -0.72
CA LYS A 284 -23.64 6.04 -1.70
C LYS A 284 -24.70 7.13 -1.93
N ARG A 285 -25.97 6.78 -1.82
CA ARG A 285 -27.12 7.69 -2.02
C ARG A 285 -27.92 7.83 -0.76
N SER A 286 -28.48 9.00 -0.57
CA SER A 286 -29.37 9.29 0.57
C SER A 286 -30.72 8.58 0.44
N SER A 287 -31.18 8.37 -0.79
CA SER A 287 -32.42 7.66 -1.10
C SER A 287 -32.13 6.26 -1.62
N VAL A 288 -32.71 5.23 -0.98
CA VAL A 288 -32.68 3.84 -1.45
C VAL A 288 -33.25 3.73 -2.87
N ARG A 289 -34.34 4.49 -3.15
CA ARG A 289 -34.93 4.56 -4.49
C ARG A 289 -33.90 4.97 -5.53
N GLN A 290 -33.17 6.08 -5.32
CA GLN A 290 -32.18 6.54 -6.28
C GLN A 290 -31.08 5.50 -6.50
N LEU A 291 -30.60 4.88 -5.41
CA LEU A 291 -29.59 3.84 -5.48
C LEU A 291 -30.03 2.63 -6.36
N CYS A 292 -31.27 2.17 -6.17
CA CYS A 292 -31.79 1.05 -6.96
C CYS A 292 -32.01 1.43 -8.42
N LEU A 293 -32.55 2.63 -8.68
CA LEU A 293 -32.86 3.11 -10.03
C LEU A 293 -31.62 3.43 -10.88
N GLU A 294 -30.44 3.47 -10.31
CA GLU A 294 -29.19 3.54 -11.12
C GLU A 294 -29.06 2.35 -12.09
N CYS A 295 -29.62 1.20 -11.72
CA CYS A 295 -29.59 -0.02 -12.56
C CYS A 295 -30.98 -0.49 -12.97
N HIS A 296 -32.00 -0.27 -12.15
CA HIS A 296 -33.38 -0.75 -12.34
C HIS A 296 -34.29 0.33 -12.94
N SER A 297 -33.86 1.05 -13.96
CA SER A 297 -34.62 2.15 -14.57
C SER A 297 -35.96 1.71 -15.19
N SER A 298 -36.04 0.51 -15.72
CA SER A 298 -37.23 0.01 -16.40
C SER A 298 -38.46 -0.19 -15.50
N ILE A 299 -38.24 -0.34 -14.18
CA ILE A 299 -39.36 -0.52 -13.24
C ILE A 299 -40.16 0.79 -12.96
N THR A 300 -39.67 1.92 -13.46
CA THR A 300 -40.35 3.21 -13.34
C THR A 300 -41.37 3.45 -14.47
N ASP A 301 -41.32 2.66 -15.51
CA ASP A 301 -42.31 2.76 -16.60
C ASP A 301 -43.63 2.09 -16.19
N GLN A 302 -44.49 2.89 -15.57
CA GLN A 302 -45.80 2.45 -15.08
C GLN A 302 -46.76 2.04 -16.21
N PHE A 303 -46.41 2.32 -17.46
CA PHE A 303 -47.16 1.92 -18.63
C PHE A 303 -46.67 0.61 -19.27
N ALA A 304 -45.51 0.12 -18.83
CA ALA A 304 -45.00 -1.16 -19.27
C ALA A 304 -45.94 -2.29 -18.77
N PRO A 305 -46.39 -3.19 -19.64
CA PRO A 305 -47.40 -4.20 -19.29
C PRO A 305 -46.96 -5.15 -18.17
N ASP A 306 -45.65 -5.31 -17.99
CA ASP A 306 -45.07 -6.21 -17.01
C ASP A 306 -44.67 -5.55 -15.67
N VAL A 307 -44.90 -4.22 -15.50
CA VAL A 307 -44.58 -3.51 -14.27
C VAL A 307 -45.79 -3.53 -13.32
N PRO A 308 -45.70 -4.24 -12.19
CA PRO A 308 -46.76 -4.29 -11.21
C PRO A 308 -47.12 -2.92 -10.63
N SER A 309 -48.40 -2.69 -10.34
CA SER A 309 -48.90 -1.40 -9.80
C SER A 309 -48.23 -0.95 -8.49
N PHE A 310 -47.74 -1.88 -7.70
CA PHE A 310 -46.99 -1.55 -6.47
C PHE A 310 -45.56 -1.04 -6.73
N HIS A 311 -45.07 -0.98 -7.97
CA HIS A 311 -43.89 -0.25 -8.36
C HIS A 311 -44.20 1.19 -8.80
N ASN A 312 -45.40 1.68 -8.63
CA ASN A 312 -45.74 3.08 -8.91
C ASN A 312 -44.97 4.02 -8.01
N GLN A 313 -43.94 4.68 -8.56
CA GLN A 313 -43.04 5.55 -7.83
C GLN A 313 -43.66 6.90 -7.40
N ALA A 314 -44.87 7.22 -7.82
CA ALA A 314 -45.63 8.36 -7.31
C ALA A 314 -46.13 8.12 -5.87
N VAL A 315 -46.23 6.88 -5.44
CA VAL A 315 -46.69 6.50 -4.10
C VAL A 315 -45.46 6.38 -3.16
N LEU A 316 -45.38 7.23 -2.14
CA LEU A 316 -44.22 7.31 -1.24
C LEU A 316 -43.81 5.98 -0.61
N ARG A 317 -44.75 5.15 -0.18
CA ARG A 317 -44.46 3.83 0.42
C ARG A 317 -43.72 2.88 -0.53
N TYR A 318 -43.84 3.05 -1.83
CA TYR A 318 -43.16 2.21 -2.84
C TYR A 318 -41.80 2.75 -3.26
N GLN A 319 -41.41 3.92 -2.73
CA GLN A 319 -40.09 4.50 -3.00
C GLN A 319 -38.96 3.86 -2.19
N ASN A 320 -39.25 3.12 -1.12
CA ASN A 320 -38.24 2.38 -0.38
C ASN A 320 -38.29 0.89 -0.77
N CYS A 321 -37.56 0.51 -1.79
CA CYS A 321 -37.52 -0.82 -2.37
C CYS A 321 -37.21 -1.92 -1.34
N THR A 322 -36.36 -1.61 -0.34
CA THR A 322 -35.93 -2.58 0.67
C THR A 322 -36.97 -2.88 1.75
N ILE A 323 -38.15 -2.26 1.72
CA ILE A 323 -39.27 -2.66 2.56
C ILE A 323 -39.79 -4.04 2.12
N CYS A 324 -39.84 -4.28 0.82
CA CYS A 324 -40.27 -5.56 0.24
C CYS A 324 -39.05 -6.43 -0.13
N HIS A 325 -38.06 -5.88 -0.84
CA HIS A 325 -36.84 -6.58 -1.26
C HIS A 325 -35.80 -6.56 -0.15
N SER A 326 -36.12 -7.17 0.99
CA SER A 326 -35.32 -7.06 2.21
C SER A 326 -34.04 -7.92 2.20
N ALA A 327 -34.02 -8.96 1.36
CA ALA A 327 -32.88 -9.89 1.22
C ALA A 327 -31.92 -9.49 0.07
N ILE A 328 -31.72 -8.18 -0.14
CA ILE A 328 -30.99 -7.64 -1.29
C ILE A 328 -29.54 -8.11 -1.43
N HIS A 329 -28.92 -8.62 -0.38
CA HIS A 329 -27.56 -9.19 -0.43
C HIS A 329 -27.55 -10.65 -0.91
N GLY A 330 -28.70 -11.25 -1.14
CA GLY A 330 -28.90 -12.62 -1.56
C GLY A 330 -30.00 -13.31 -0.76
N SER A 331 -30.69 -14.26 -1.40
CA SER A 331 -31.81 -15.01 -0.83
C SER A 331 -31.69 -16.49 -1.16
N ASN A 332 -32.07 -17.33 -0.20
CA ASN A 332 -32.18 -18.78 -0.45
C ASN A 332 -33.62 -19.20 -0.81
N SER A 333 -34.57 -18.28 -0.73
CA SER A 333 -36.01 -18.57 -0.89
C SER A 333 -36.69 -17.76 -2.00
N SER A 334 -36.13 -16.64 -2.44
CA SER A 334 -36.81 -15.74 -3.37
C SER A 334 -35.86 -15.14 -4.39
N SER A 335 -36.17 -15.33 -5.67
CA SER A 335 -35.44 -14.71 -6.80
C SER A 335 -35.65 -13.19 -6.89
N THR A 336 -36.66 -12.67 -6.24
CA THR A 336 -36.95 -11.23 -6.11
C THR A 336 -36.49 -10.65 -4.78
N PHE A 337 -35.72 -11.40 -3.99
CA PHE A 337 -35.13 -10.97 -2.71
C PHE A 337 -36.15 -10.58 -1.62
N PHE A 338 -37.36 -11.14 -1.67
CA PHE A 338 -38.26 -11.13 -0.54
C PHE A 338 -37.70 -12.01 0.60
N ARG A 339 -38.14 -11.77 1.83
CA ARG A 339 -37.83 -12.66 2.94
C ARG A 339 -38.56 -13.98 2.82
#